data_d61cacf916b0c7b97b71d3c4a69c6982
#
_entry.id   d61cacf916b0c7b97b71d3c4a69c6982
#
_cell.length_a   1.000
_cell.length_b   1.000
_cell.length_c   1.000
_cell.angle_alpha   90.00
_cell.angle_beta   90.00
_cell.angle_gamma   90.00
#
_symmetry.space_group_name_H-M   'P 1'
#
loop_
_entity.id
_entity.type
_entity.pdbx_description
1 polymer ?
#
loop_
_entity_poly.entity_id
_entity_poly.type
_entity_poly.pdbx_seq_one_letter_code
_entity_poly.pdbx_strand_id
1 'polypeptide(L)'
;MVQYYKDAGYQGIIITDHYYDRYFELLGDQPWEAKVQKYLSGYKAAFEEGKRIGLNVMLAIELRFHDSVEDYLVYGIDEDFLIENPELYKHTLESFKKLIENRDILIFQAHPFRPGMTPAAPELLHGVEVFNGNPRHDSHNDLAYKFAAENGLLMSAGSEAHQPQDVGMGGIRLSYPIYSASELVEYYRQGNEVEIVVNDQR
;
A
#
# COMPACT_ATOMS: atom_id res chain seq x y z
N MET A 1 -13.48 10.71 -1.89
CA MET A 1 -12.55 10.06 -0.95
C MET A 1 -11.53 11.07 -0.40
N VAL A 2 -10.75 11.75 -1.23
CA VAL A 2 -9.68 12.71 -0.83
C VAL A 2 -10.17 13.78 0.16
N GLN A 3 -11.33 14.41 -0.09
CA GLN A 3 -11.91 15.41 0.81
C GLN A 3 -12.20 14.83 2.21
N TYR A 4 -12.72 13.60 2.30
CA TYR A 4 -13.03 12.98 3.59
C TYR A 4 -11.80 12.76 4.47
N TYR A 5 -10.66 12.38 3.87
CA TYR A 5 -9.39 12.28 4.61
C TYR A 5 -8.89 13.65 5.08
N LYS A 6 -9.06 14.70 4.25
CA LYS A 6 -8.73 16.08 4.66
C LYS A 6 -9.58 16.51 5.85
N ASP A 7 -10.88 16.25 5.79
CA ASP A 7 -11.82 16.60 6.85
C ASP A 7 -11.58 15.79 8.13
N ALA A 8 -11.08 14.55 7.99
CA ALA A 8 -10.64 13.72 9.11
C ALA A 8 -9.28 14.12 9.73
N GLY A 9 -8.64 15.19 9.18
CA GLY A 9 -7.41 15.75 9.75
C GLY A 9 -6.12 15.09 9.28
N TYR A 10 -6.17 14.22 8.27
CA TYR A 10 -4.97 13.63 7.67
C TYR A 10 -4.17 14.69 6.91
N GLN A 11 -2.84 14.60 6.96
CA GLN A 11 -1.94 15.47 6.22
C GLN A 11 -1.61 14.90 4.83
N GLY A 12 -1.75 13.59 4.68
CA GLY A 12 -1.56 12.89 3.42
C GLY A 12 -2.23 11.52 3.41
N ILE A 13 -2.35 10.96 2.23
CA ILE A 13 -2.81 9.60 1.98
C ILE A 13 -1.89 8.91 0.97
N ILE A 14 -1.80 7.61 1.09
CA ILE A 14 -1.12 6.76 0.11
C ILE A 14 -2.20 5.92 -0.55
N ILE A 15 -2.34 6.06 -1.86
CA ILE A 15 -3.28 5.26 -2.64
C ILE A 15 -2.61 3.95 -3.03
N THR A 16 -3.25 2.86 -2.67
CA THR A 16 -2.80 1.49 -2.90
C THR A 16 -3.88 0.70 -3.63
N ASP A 17 -4.28 1.19 -4.81
CA ASP A 17 -5.27 0.48 -5.63
C ASP A 17 -4.76 -0.93 -5.97
N HIS A 18 -5.69 -1.90 -6.03
CA HIS A 18 -5.36 -3.28 -6.38
C HIS A 18 -4.70 -3.40 -7.75
N TYR A 19 -3.53 -4.03 -7.79
CA TYR A 19 -2.76 -4.35 -8.99
C TYR A 19 -2.70 -5.86 -9.17
N TYR A 20 -3.56 -6.41 -10.03
CA TYR A 20 -3.67 -7.86 -10.25
C TYR A 20 -4.10 -8.16 -11.70
N ASP A 21 -3.89 -9.38 -12.15
CA ASP A 21 -4.05 -9.85 -13.53
C ASP A 21 -5.43 -9.51 -14.13
N ARG A 22 -6.51 -9.87 -13.44
CA ARG A 22 -7.88 -9.68 -13.93
C ARG A 22 -8.22 -8.23 -14.27
N TYR A 23 -7.67 -7.25 -13.54
CA TYR A 23 -7.88 -5.85 -13.88
C TYR A 23 -7.31 -5.52 -15.26
N PHE A 24 -6.07 -5.96 -15.52
CA PHE A 24 -5.38 -5.68 -16.78
C PHE A 24 -5.92 -6.51 -17.95
N GLU A 25 -6.44 -7.70 -17.70
CA GLU A 25 -7.15 -8.51 -18.69
C GLU A 25 -8.43 -7.82 -19.19
N LEU A 26 -9.20 -7.21 -18.29
CA LEU A 26 -10.43 -6.47 -18.62
C LEU A 26 -10.17 -5.25 -19.51
N LEU A 27 -8.95 -4.72 -19.54
CA LEU A 27 -8.56 -3.63 -20.44
C LEU A 27 -8.35 -4.09 -21.88
N GLY A 28 -8.34 -5.40 -22.14
CA GLY A 28 -8.21 -5.99 -23.47
C GLY A 28 -6.82 -5.83 -24.10
N ASP A 29 -6.78 -5.90 -25.44
CA ASP A 29 -5.55 -5.83 -26.22
C ASP A 29 -5.15 -4.37 -26.48
N GLN A 30 -4.49 -3.77 -25.49
CA GLN A 30 -3.95 -2.41 -25.55
C GLN A 30 -2.46 -2.43 -25.22
N PRO A 31 -1.66 -1.47 -25.72
CA PRO A 31 -0.28 -1.29 -25.28
C PRO A 31 -0.16 -1.20 -23.77
N TRP A 32 0.88 -1.79 -23.21
CA TRP A 32 1.05 -1.83 -21.75
C TRP A 32 1.04 -0.44 -21.11
N GLU A 33 1.74 0.50 -21.69
CA GLU A 33 1.73 1.90 -21.25
C GLU A 33 0.30 2.47 -21.14
N ALA A 34 -0.56 2.21 -22.13
CA ALA A 34 -1.96 2.66 -22.10
C ALA A 34 -2.75 2.00 -20.96
N LYS A 35 -2.47 0.73 -20.66
CA LYS A 35 -3.05 0.03 -19.51
C LYS A 35 -2.60 0.66 -18.18
N VAL A 36 -1.32 0.98 -18.03
CA VAL A 36 -0.78 1.67 -16.85
C VAL A 36 -1.41 3.06 -16.70
N GLN A 37 -1.53 3.84 -17.78
CA GLN A 37 -2.21 5.14 -17.74
C GLN A 37 -3.66 5.01 -17.26
N LYS A 38 -4.36 3.98 -17.72
CA LYS A 38 -5.74 3.72 -17.30
C LYS A 38 -5.83 3.30 -15.84
N TYR A 39 -4.91 2.44 -15.38
CA TYR A 39 -4.80 2.02 -13.98
C TYR A 39 -4.58 3.23 -13.07
N LEU A 40 -3.63 4.10 -13.39
CA LEU A 40 -3.28 5.26 -12.60
C LEU A 40 -4.29 6.42 -12.70
N SER A 41 -5.34 6.31 -13.50
CA SER A 41 -6.30 7.42 -13.70
C SER A 41 -6.99 7.86 -12.41
N GLY A 42 -7.32 6.91 -11.53
CA GLY A 42 -7.91 7.19 -10.20
C GLY A 42 -6.93 7.94 -9.30
N TYR A 43 -5.71 7.44 -9.19
CA TYR A 43 -4.64 8.11 -8.47
C TYR A 43 -4.38 9.53 -8.99
N LYS A 44 -4.25 9.71 -10.32
CA LYS A 44 -4.00 11.03 -10.93
C LYS A 44 -5.10 12.03 -10.60
N ALA A 45 -6.36 11.60 -10.66
CA ALA A 45 -7.50 12.43 -10.26
C ALA A 45 -7.46 12.80 -8.77
N ALA A 46 -7.12 11.83 -7.90
CA ALA A 46 -6.97 12.05 -6.47
C ALA A 46 -5.80 13.00 -6.15
N PHE A 47 -4.68 12.87 -6.86
CA PHE A 47 -3.51 13.72 -6.72
C PHE A 47 -3.81 15.19 -7.07
N GLU A 48 -4.50 15.44 -8.19
CA GLU A 48 -4.90 16.81 -8.56
C GLU A 48 -5.91 17.40 -7.56
N GLU A 49 -6.85 16.61 -7.07
CA GLU A 49 -7.77 17.06 -6.03
C GLU A 49 -7.03 17.33 -4.72
N GLY A 50 -6.08 16.46 -4.35
CA GLY A 50 -5.21 16.65 -3.17
C GLY A 50 -4.47 17.99 -3.21
N LYS A 51 -3.84 18.31 -4.36
CA LYS A 51 -3.20 19.62 -4.57
C LYS A 51 -4.18 20.78 -4.36
N ARG A 52 -5.41 20.65 -4.88
CA ARG A 52 -6.42 21.71 -4.79
C ARG A 52 -6.84 21.99 -3.34
N ILE A 53 -6.93 20.96 -2.50
CA ILE A 53 -7.42 21.08 -1.11
C ILE A 53 -6.31 21.08 -0.06
N GLY A 54 -5.06 20.94 -0.47
CA GLY A 54 -3.90 20.90 0.44
C GLY A 54 -3.80 19.60 1.24
N LEU A 55 -4.11 18.46 0.61
CA LEU A 55 -3.84 17.10 1.13
C LEU A 55 -2.76 16.47 0.26
N ASN A 56 -1.70 15.93 0.87
CA ASN A 56 -0.69 15.20 0.13
C ASN A 56 -1.24 13.84 -0.33
N VAL A 57 -1.09 13.50 -1.60
CA VAL A 57 -1.55 12.22 -2.18
C VAL A 57 -0.36 11.53 -2.83
N MET A 58 0.00 10.36 -2.35
CA MET A 58 1.16 9.60 -2.79
C MET A 58 0.73 8.31 -3.48
N LEU A 59 1.54 7.85 -4.43
CA LEU A 59 1.33 6.60 -5.17
C LEU A 59 1.99 5.43 -4.45
N ALA A 60 1.24 4.34 -4.33
CA ALA A 60 1.71 2.99 -4.11
C ALA A 60 0.75 2.04 -4.85
N ILE A 61 0.95 0.74 -4.72
CA ILE A 61 0.02 -0.27 -5.24
C ILE A 61 -0.22 -1.35 -4.19
N GLU A 62 -1.36 -2.02 -4.28
CA GLU A 62 -1.60 -3.28 -3.60
C GLU A 62 -1.50 -4.41 -4.62
N LEU A 63 -0.33 -5.05 -4.66
CA LEU A 63 0.02 -6.08 -5.64
C LEU A 63 -0.46 -7.44 -5.18
N ARG A 64 -1.22 -8.13 -6.05
CA ARG A 64 -1.53 -9.56 -5.90
C ARG A 64 -0.85 -10.34 -7.01
N PHE A 65 -0.04 -11.32 -6.63
CA PHE A 65 0.59 -12.21 -7.60
C PHE A 65 -0.42 -13.21 -8.16
N HIS A 66 -0.18 -13.62 -9.41
CA HIS A 66 -1.00 -14.65 -10.05
C HIS A 66 -0.96 -15.95 -9.22
N ASP A 67 -2.09 -16.63 -9.12
CA ASP A 67 -2.26 -17.84 -8.30
C ASP A 67 -2.06 -17.64 -6.78
N SER A 68 -2.03 -16.39 -6.30
CA SER A 68 -2.00 -16.05 -4.87
C SER A 68 -3.30 -15.38 -4.43
N VAL A 69 -3.59 -15.49 -3.15
CA VAL A 69 -4.69 -14.75 -2.49
C VAL A 69 -4.15 -13.60 -1.65
N GLU A 70 -2.85 -13.61 -1.36
CA GLU A 70 -2.17 -12.62 -0.56
C GLU A 70 -1.95 -11.32 -1.32
N ASP A 71 -2.11 -10.21 -0.63
CA ASP A 71 -1.88 -8.86 -1.13
C ASP A 71 -0.62 -8.25 -0.52
N TYR A 72 0.06 -7.43 -1.31
CA TYR A 72 1.31 -6.79 -0.91
C TYR A 72 1.29 -5.29 -1.24
N LEU A 73 1.49 -4.46 -0.22
CA LEU A 73 1.69 -3.03 -0.40
C LEU A 73 3.10 -2.76 -0.90
N VAL A 74 3.22 -2.08 -2.03
CA VAL A 74 4.52 -1.76 -2.64
C VAL A 74 4.70 -0.25 -2.65
N TYR A 75 5.63 0.23 -1.85
CA TYR A 75 5.96 1.64 -1.69
C TYR A 75 7.24 2.02 -2.45
N GLY A 76 7.32 3.26 -2.94
CA GLY A 76 8.50 3.79 -3.63
C GLY A 76 8.49 3.57 -5.14
N ILE A 77 7.38 3.06 -5.69
CA ILE A 77 7.19 2.94 -7.12
C ILE A 77 6.66 4.24 -7.73
N ASP A 78 6.90 4.40 -9.02
CA ASP A 78 6.33 5.45 -9.86
C ASP A 78 5.73 4.88 -11.15
N GLU A 79 5.21 5.78 -11.98
CA GLU A 79 4.62 5.42 -13.27
C GLU A 79 5.64 4.77 -14.20
N ASP A 80 6.86 5.31 -14.23
CA ASP A 80 7.93 4.80 -15.11
C ASP A 80 8.30 3.36 -14.72
N PHE A 81 8.40 3.07 -13.41
CA PHE A 81 8.63 1.72 -12.93
C PHE A 81 7.54 0.74 -13.39
N LEU A 82 6.27 1.14 -13.35
CA LEU A 82 5.15 0.30 -13.79
C LEU A 82 5.14 0.07 -15.32
N ILE A 83 5.58 1.07 -16.09
CA ILE A 83 5.69 0.96 -17.55
C ILE A 83 6.85 0.05 -17.94
N GLU A 84 8.02 0.23 -17.31
CA GLU A 84 9.24 -0.52 -17.60
C GLU A 84 9.18 -1.98 -17.13
N ASN A 85 8.34 -2.29 -16.14
CA ASN A 85 8.18 -3.63 -15.58
C ASN A 85 6.74 -4.10 -15.76
N PRO A 86 6.36 -4.55 -16.98
CA PRO A 86 5.01 -4.97 -17.27
C PRO A 86 4.59 -6.20 -16.47
N GLU A 87 3.31 -6.27 -16.14
CA GLU A 87 2.67 -7.46 -15.58
C GLU A 87 3.34 -7.99 -14.29
N LEU A 88 3.65 -7.09 -13.34
CA LEU A 88 4.27 -7.45 -12.06
C LEU A 88 3.56 -8.59 -11.33
N TYR A 89 2.27 -8.74 -11.55
CA TYR A 89 1.47 -9.84 -10.99
C TYR A 89 1.90 -11.23 -11.48
N LYS A 90 2.69 -11.35 -12.54
CA LYS A 90 3.25 -12.63 -13.03
C LYS A 90 4.50 -13.07 -12.27
N HIS A 91 5.06 -12.23 -11.40
CA HIS A 91 6.12 -12.62 -10.49
C HIS A 91 5.62 -13.54 -9.37
N THR A 92 6.54 -14.20 -8.69
CA THR A 92 6.35 -14.69 -7.32
C THR A 92 6.89 -13.64 -6.35
N LEU A 93 6.58 -13.77 -5.05
CA LEU A 93 7.13 -12.88 -4.04
C LEU A 93 8.67 -12.85 -4.06
N GLU A 94 9.31 -14.02 -4.21
CA GLU A 94 10.77 -14.16 -4.26
C GLU A 94 11.34 -13.46 -5.51
N SER A 95 10.75 -13.68 -6.69
CA SER A 95 11.24 -13.06 -7.93
C SER A 95 11.01 -11.55 -7.94
N PHE A 96 9.92 -11.07 -7.34
CA PHE A 96 9.67 -9.64 -7.17
C PHE A 96 10.63 -9.03 -6.14
N LYS A 97 10.87 -9.70 -5.01
CA LYS A 97 11.86 -9.25 -4.02
C LYS A 97 13.24 -9.08 -4.65
N LYS A 98 13.65 -10.00 -5.53
CA LYS A 98 14.89 -9.91 -6.29
C LYS A 98 14.89 -8.74 -7.29
N LEU A 99 13.76 -8.48 -7.97
CA LEU A 99 13.62 -7.36 -8.90
C LEU A 99 13.87 -6.01 -8.22
N ILE A 100 13.44 -5.87 -6.97
CA ILE A 100 13.53 -4.61 -6.21
C ILE A 100 14.74 -4.53 -5.27
N GLU A 101 15.62 -5.55 -5.22
CA GLU A 101 16.71 -5.68 -4.23
C GLU A 101 17.63 -4.45 -4.15
N ASN A 102 17.90 -3.81 -5.29
CA ASN A 102 18.78 -2.63 -5.39
C ASN A 102 18.01 -1.35 -5.73
N ARG A 103 16.74 -1.29 -5.40
CA ARG A 103 15.86 -0.14 -5.67
C ARG A 103 15.34 0.44 -4.35
N ASP A 104 14.96 1.70 -4.39
CA ASP A 104 14.29 2.36 -3.27
C ASP A 104 12.81 2.01 -3.25
N ILE A 105 12.53 0.70 -3.14
CA ILE A 105 11.21 0.11 -3.09
C ILE A 105 11.10 -0.79 -1.87
N LEU A 106 9.97 -0.71 -1.17
CA LEU A 106 9.66 -1.57 -0.04
C LEU A 106 8.40 -2.39 -0.34
N ILE A 107 8.41 -3.67 0.07
CA ILE A 107 7.26 -4.55 0.00
C ILE A 107 6.82 -4.95 1.41
N PHE A 108 5.52 -4.76 1.71
CA PHE A 108 4.87 -5.12 2.96
C PHE A 108 3.73 -6.07 2.65
N GLN A 109 3.52 -7.10 3.44
CA GLN A 109 2.31 -7.91 3.30
C GLN A 109 1.12 -7.16 3.91
N ALA A 110 0.04 -7.00 3.14
CA ALA A 110 -1.22 -6.44 3.60
C ALA A 110 -1.97 -7.47 4.44
N HIS A 111 -2.61 -7.02 5.52
CA HIS A 111 -3.51 -7.84 6.37
C HIS A 111 -3.15 -9.34 6.46
N PRO A 112 -1.93 -9.71 6.90
CA PRO A 112 -1.36 -11.06 6.71
C PRO A 112 -2.10 -12.18 7.45
N PHE A 113 -2.92 -11.84 8.46
CA PHE A 113 -3.67 -12.79 9.28
C PHE A 113 -5.18 -12.77 9.03
N ARG A 114 -5.65 -12.03 8.00
CA ARG A 114 -7.04 -12.08 7.58
C ARG A 114 -7.42 -13.53 7.21
N PRO A 115 -8.62 -14.03 7.59
CA PRO A 115 -9.05 -15.38 7.24
C PRO A 115 -8.86 -15.69 5.75
N GLY A 116 -8.13 -16.76 5.46
CA GLY A 116 -7.77 -17.18 4.10
C GLY A 116 -6.40 -16.66 3.62
N MET A 117 -5.74 -15.78 4.36
CA MET A 117 -4.38 -15.31 4.10
C MET A 117 -3.35 -16.13 4.90
N THR A 118 -2.14 -16.22 4.36
CA THR A 118 -1.01 -16.88 5.01
C THR A 118 0.14 -15.86 5.13
N PRO A 119 0.70 -15.65 6.34
CA PRO A 119 1.89 -14.81 6.48
C PRO A 119 3.05 -15.35 5.66
N ALA A 120 3.63 -14.50 4.84
CA ALA A 120 4.81 -14.83 4.05
C ALA A 120 6.05 -14.98 4.95
N ALA A 121 7.07 -15.66 4.42
CA ALA A 121 8.36 -15.79 5.09
C ALA A 121 8.97 -14.39 5.36
N PRO A 122 9.34 -14.05 6.60
CA PRO A 122 9.79 -12.70 6.98
C PRO A 122 10.93 -12.15 6.13
N GLU A 123 11.85 -13.01 5.70
CA GLU A 123 13.01 -12.66 4.88
C GLU A 123 12.62 -12.14 3.47
N LEU A 124 11.42 -12.43 3.01
CA LEU A 124 10.90 -11.94 1.74
C LEU A 124 10.22 -10.57 1.86
N LEU A 125 9.98 -10.10 3.07
CA LEU A 125 9.31 -8.85 3.36
C LEU A 125 10.27 -7.76 3.84
N HIS A 126 9.88 -6.52 3.68
CA HIS A 126 10.45 -5.40 4.42
C HIS A 126 9.59 -5.07 5.65
N GLY A 127 8.29 -5.30 5.56
CA GLY A 127 7.35 -5.03 6.64
C GLY A 127 6.01 -5.71 6.44
N VAL A 128 5.07 -5.40 7.33
CA VAL A 128 3.67 -5.84 7.25
C VAL A 128 2.73 -4.73 7.67
N GLU A 129 1.50 -4.80 7.18
CA GLU A 129 0.40 -4.01 7.70
C GLU A 129 -0.06 -4.62 9.03
N VAL A 130 0.30 -3.94 10.14
CA VAL A 130 -0.02 -4.42 11.49
C VAL A 130 -1.39 -3.98 11.97
N PHE A 131 -1.98 -2.99 11.31
CA PHE A 131 -3.35 -2.56 11.57
C PHE A 131 -4.06 -2.24 10.26
N ASN A 132 -5.12 -2.99 10.01
CA ASN A 132 -6.07 -2.76 8.95
C ASN A 132 -7.40 -2.32 9.58
N GLY A 133 -7.86 -1.12 9.23
CA GLY A 133 -9.03 -0.47 9.83
C GLY A 133 -10.35 -0.82 9.16
N ASN A 134 -10.39 -1.72 8.15
CA ASN A 134 -11.63 -2.06 7.46
C ASN A 134 -12.61 -2.80 8.39
N PRO A 135 -13.78 -2.21 8.69
CA PRO A 135 -14.69 -2.78 9.69
C PRO A 135 -15.44 -4.04 9.23
N ARG A 136 -15.31 -4.41 7.95
CA ARG A 136 -15.98 -5.58 7.36
C ARG A 136 -15.17 -6.87 7.47
N HIS A 137 -13.92 -6.76 7.87
CA HIS A 137 -13.00 -7.89 8.00
C HIS A 137 -12.37 -7.92 9.39
N ASP A 138 -12.25 -9.12 9.95
CA ASP A 138 -11.35 -9.36 11.06
C ASP A 138 -9.95 -9.63 10.48
N SER A 139 -9.07 -8.65 10.58
CA SER A 139 -7.70 -8.74 10.06
C SER A 139 -6.71 -9.29 11.09
N HIS A 140 -7.18 -9.66 12.30
CA HIS A 140 -6.34 -10.16 13.39
C HIS A 140 -5.08 -9.29 13.60
N ASN A 141 -5.32 -7.98 13.75
CA ASN A 141 -4.28 -6.95 13.85
C ASN A 141 -3.27 -7.23 14.98
N ASP A 142 -3.72 -7.84 16.07
CA ASP A 142 -2.87 -8.26 17.19
C ASP A 142 -1.84 -9.32 16.78
N LEU A 143 -2.23 -10.27 15.92
CA LEU A 143 -1.32 -11.29 15.38
C LEU A 143 -0.33 -10.66 14.39
N ALA A 144 -0.78 -9.74 13.55
CA ALA A 144 0.07 -9.02 12.61
C ALA A 144 1.13 -8.17 13.33
N TYR A 145 0.73 -7.46 14.38
CA TYR A 145 1.64 -6.68 15.22
C TYR A 145 2.70 -7.57 15.89
N LYS A 146 2.24 -8.68 16.49
CA LYS A 146 3.14 -9.64 17.14
C LYS A 146 4.14 -10.23 16.15
N PHE A 147 3.67 -10.63 14.97
CA PHE A 147 4.51 -11.17 13.91
C PHE A 147 5.59 -10.18 13.46
N ALA A 148 5.22 -8.90 13.25
CA ALA A 148 6.18 -7.87 12.90
C ALA A 148 7.24 -7.67 14.00
N ALA A 149 6.83 -7.58 15.26
CA ALA A 149 7.72 -7.36 16.39
C ALA A 149 8.69 -8.54 16.60
N GLU A 150 8.21 -9.78 16.48
CA GLU A 150 9.03 -10.98 16.66
C GLU A 150 10.06 -11.18 15.54
N ASN A 151 9.80 -10.64 14.34
CA ASN A 151 10.67 -10.81 13.17
C ASN A 151 11.43 -9.53 12.79
N GLY A 152 11.32 -8.45 13.56
CA GLY A 152 12.00 -7.19 13.27
C GLY A 152 11.56 -6.53 11.96
N LEU A 153 10.29 -6.74 11.54
CA LEU A 153 9.73 -6.19 10.33
C LEU A 153 9.25 -4.75 10.55
N LEU A 154 9.34 -3.93 9.51
CA LEU A 154 8.73 -2.61 9.50
C LEU A 154 7.20 -2.74 9.62
N MET A 155 6.57 -1.71 10.19
CA MET A 155 5.13 -1.72 10.44
C MET A 155 4.44 -0.63 9.65
N SER A 156 3.27 -0.92 9.10
CA SER A 156 2.36 0.05 8.49
C SER A 156 0.94 -0.15 9.00
N ALA A 157 0.07 0.81 8.72
CA ALA A 157 -1.35 0.73 9.01
C ALA A 157 -2.15 1.54 8.00
N GLY A 158 -3.38 1.10 7.74
CA GLY A 158 -4.28 1.79 6.83
C GLY A 158 -5.75 1.62 7.20
N SER A 159 -6.60 2.42 6.56
CA SER A 159 -8.06 2.32 6.70
C SER A 159 -8.65 1.26 5.77
N GLU A 160 -7.94 0.87 4.71
CA GLU A 160 -8.46 0.07 3.59
C GLU A 160 -9.85 0.59 3.13
N ALA A 161 -9.90 1.89 2.84
CA ALA A 161 -11.15 2.59 2.63
C ALA A 161 -11.73 2.32 1.24
N HIS A 162 -12.85 1.60 1.18
CA HIS A 162 -13.64 1.35 -0.02
C HIS A 162 -14.90 2.23 -0.07
N GLN A 163 -15.33 2.73 1.06
CA GLN A 163 -16.54 3.53 1.24
C GLN A 163 -16.26 4.75 2.15
N PRO A 164 -17.07 5.81 2.08
CA PRO A 164 -16.85 7.01 2.90
C PRO A 164 -16.74 6.76 4.40
N GLN A 165 -17.47 5.79 4.94
CA GLN A 165 -17.45 5.43 6.36
C GLN A 165 -16.18 4.68 6.79
N ASP A 166 -15.36 4.22 5.86
CA ASP A 166 -14.09 3.53 6.15
C ASP A 166 -12.95 4.53 6.36
N VAL A 167 -13.17 5.79 5.94
CA VAL A 167 -12.14 6.82 5.97
C VAL A 167 -11.71 7.13 7.39
N GLY A 168 -10.39 7.15 7.59
CA GLY A 168 -9.81 7.57 8.85
C GLY A 168 -9.85 6.51 9.96
N MET A 169 -10.19 5.25 9.65
CA MET A 169 -10.23 4.18 10.64
C MET A 169 -8.84 3.75 11.12
N GLY A 170 -7.80 4.04 10.34
CA GLY A 170 -6.41 3.73 10.69
C GLY A 170 -5.40 4.49 9.83
N GLY A 171 -4.16 4.48 10.27
CA GLY A 171 -3.05 5.09 9.57
C GLY A 171 -1.77 5.09 10.38
N ILE A 172 -0.77 5.78 9.87
CA ILE A 172 0.52 5.97 10.55
C ILE A 172 0.74 7.44 10.85
N ARG A 173 1.41 7.73 11.98
CA ARG A 173 1.94 9.04 12.28
C ARG A 173 3.46 9.00 12.21
N LEU A 174 4.00 9.95 11.47
CA LEU A 174 5.44 10.13 11.25
C LEU A 174 5.97 11.27 12.16
N SER A 175 7.24 11.21 12.52
CA SER A 175 7.90 12.23 13.35
C SER A 175 8.13 13.55 12.61
N TYR A 176 8.14 13.51 11.27
CA TYR A 176 8.21 14.69 10.40
C TYR A 176 7.39 14.46 9.12
N PRO A 177 6.95 15.55 8.44
CA PRO A 177 6.15 15.41 7.22
C PRO A 177 6.97 14.84 6.07
N ILE A 178 6.30 14.05 5.23
CA ILE A 178 6.79 13.53 3.95
C ILE A 178 5.85 13.97 2.82
N TYR A 179 6.36 14.07 1.60
CA TYR A 179 5.62 14.60 0.46
C TYR A 179 5.64 13.66 -0.76
N SER A 180 6.36 12.54 -0.68
CA SER A 180 6.44 11.54 -1.75
C SER A 180 6.56 10.12 -1.17
N ALA A 181 6.23 9.13 -2.00
CA ALA A 181 6.42 7.72 -1.63
C ALA A 181 7.91 7.36 -1.46
N SER A 182 8.81 8.02 -2.19
CA SER A 182 10.25 7.86 -2.03
C SER A 182 10.74 8.37 -0.66
N GLU A 183 10.20 9.49 -0.18
CA GLU A 183 10.50 10.00 1.16
C GLU A 183 9.98 9.06 2.26
N LEU A 184 8.87 8.35 2.04
CA LEU A 184 8.42 7.30 2.97
C LEU A 184 9.42 6.15 3.02
N VAL A 185 9.92 5.70 1.87
CA VAL A 185 10.94 4.64 1.80
C VAL A 185 12.20 5.06 2.52
N GLU A 186 12.66 6.30 2.29
CA GLU A 186 13.81 6.86 2.98
C GLU A 186 13.59 6.94 4.49
N TYR A 187 12.40 7.39 4.93
CA TYR A 187 12.00 7.44 6.34
C TYR A 187 12.19 6.10 7.03
N TYR A 188 11.69 5.02 6.43
CA TYR A 188 11.86 3.67 6.97
C TYR A 188 13.31 3.19 6.93
N ARG A 189 14.06 3.47 5.86
CA ARG A 189 15.47 3.07 5.71
C ARG A 189 16.41 3.75 6.70
N GLN A 190 16.05 4.93 7.15
CA GLN A 190 16.78 5.64 8.22
C GLN A 190 16.54 5.03 9.61
N GLY A 191 15.70 4.00 9.70
CA GLY A 191 15.37 3.34 10.97
C GLY A 191 14.35 4.11 11.81
N ASN A 192 13.62 5.03 11.22
CA ASN A 192 12.56 5.74 11.93
C ASN A 192 11.36 4.82 12.14
N GLU A 193 10.80 4.86 13.34
CA GLU A 193 9.57 4.16 13.68
C GLU A 193 8.34 5.00 13.33
N VAL A 194 7.24 4.31 13.04
CA VAL A 194 5.92 4.93 12.85
C VAL A 194 5.06 4.68 14.08
N GLU A 195 4.25 5.67 14.45
CA GLU A 195 3.18 5.46 15.43
C GLU A 195 1.93 4.94 14.69
N ILE A 196 1.42 3.80 15.12
CA ILE A 196 0.17 3.24 14.57
C ILE A 196 -1.01 4.02 15.14
N VAL A 197 -1.79 4.65 14.27
CA VAL A 197 -2.98 5.40 14.64
C VAL A 197 -4.21 4.52 14.40
N VAL A 198 -4.99 4.33 15.45
CA VAL A 198 -6.25 3.59 15.42
C VAL A 198 -7.37 4.54 15.82
N ASN A 199 -8.40 4.62 15.01
CA ASN A 199 -9.57 5.46 15.28
C ASN A 199 -10.74 4.58 15.67
N ASP A 200 -10.93 4.39 16.98
CA ASP A 200 -12.07 3.66 17.56
C ASP A 200 -13.33 4.53 17.63
N GLN A 201 -13.69 5.21 16.55
CA GLN A 201 -15.00 5.89 16.50
C GLN A 201 -16.09 4.86 16.16
N ARG A 202 -16.44 4.04 17.13
CA ARG A 202 -17.69 3.25 17.14
C ARG A 202 -18.61 3.71 18.25
#